data_4bdae5d83c2dfe8816be4eda1d25f4c7
#
_entry.id   4bdae5d83c2dfe8816be4eda1d25f4c7
#
_cell.length_a   1.000
_cell.length_b   1.000
_cell.length_c   1.000
_cell.angle_alpha   90.00
_cell.angle_beta   90.00
_cell.angle_gamma   90.00
#
_symmetry.space_group_name_H-M   'P 1'
#
loop_
_entity.id
_entity.type
_entity.pdbx_description
1 polymer ?
#
loop_
_entity_poly.entity_id
_entity_poly.type
_entity_poly.pdbx_seq_one_letter_code
_entity_poly.pdbx_strand_id
1 'polypeptide(L)'
;MMKSILSHIHLFQISFFALLSFTILLHTTLFYTTLLSTHLPLSISFTFCLFLALLHRHLNRPYPVFLLNYSCYKPPPHRKLPFATAENFVLKNSANFPTQSIDFMRNIYLRSGLGDETYAPPFIFEDDKNPTLECAFQESHESIFTSIENLLSKTLIDPLRIDTLIVTSGCFSPSPSFTSHIVNKFNLKNDIKTYNLSGMGCSSGVMSLDLASQILSGSRKIQYALVVITESITLNWYSGDSRPMLVTNCIFRVGCAAAIITNDPSCRRDAKMELVESLRTHHGADDMSYHAAFQEEDEKGNPGISLTKDLVRVAGVNLRQHIKILAPRVLPLSQLMRYVVAAVTAKLSRGQSKPAVPDFSTAFEHMCIHTGGKAVIEQVGRVLRLHDSVTEPARMTLHRFGNTSSSLVFYELAYFEAKMRMKKNDRMWMIAFGTGFKVGSLVWKCLGDSKQEIDNPWNNCIHKYPVKV
;
A
#
# COMPACT_ATOMS: atom_id res chain seq x y z
N MET A 1 3.28 -27.51 -20.08
CA MET A 1 4.68 -27.06 -20.04
C MET A 1 5.31 -27.00 -21.43
N MET A 2 5.32 -28.08 -22.22
CA MET A 2 5.94 -28.11 -23.58
C MET A 2 5.31 -27.12 -24.59
N LYS A 3 3.99 -26.94 -24.63
CA LYS A 3 3.30 -25.96 -25.50
C LYS A 3 3.60 -24.49 -25.18
N SER A 4 3.82 -24.16 -23.90
CA SER A 4 4.21 -22.80 -23.49
C SER A 4 5.65 -22.49 -23.86
N ILE A 5 6.54 -23.46 -23.72
CA ILE A 5 7.95 -23.31 -24.12
C ILE A 5 8.06 -23.12 -25.64
N LEU A 6 7.29 -23.88 -26.44
CA LEU A 6 7.22 -23.75 -27.90
C LEU A 6 6.68 -22.39 -28.35
N SER A 7 5.67 -21.84 -27.67
CA SER A 7 5.12 -20.52 -28.01
C SER A 7 6.12 -19.39 -27.71
N HIS A 8 6.89 -19.49 -26.64
CA HIS A 8 7.93 -18.52 -26.30
C HIS A 8 9.14 -18.62 -27.26
N ILE A 9 9.49 -19.84 -27.69
CA ILE A 9 10.54 -20.05 -28.70
C ILE A 9 10.09 -19.47 -30.06
N HIS A 10 8.82 -19.63 -30.44
CA HIS A 10 8.27 -19.06 -31.68
C HIS A 10 8.23 -17.53 -31.67
N LEU A 11 7.78 -16.91 -30.57
CA LEU A 11 7.82 -15.44 -30.43
C LEU A 11 9.26 -14.90 -30.45
N PHE A 12 10.18 -15.61 -29.81
CA PHE A 12 11.60 -15.26 -29.83
C PHE A 12 12.20 -15.37 -31.25
N GLN A 13 11.86 -16.42 -31.98
CA GLN A 13 12.31 -16.59 -33.37
C GLN A 13 11.78 -15.47 -34.28
N ILE A 14 10.49 -15.11 -34.18
CA ILE A 14 9.90 -14.03 -34.98
C ILE A 14 10.55 -12.68 -34.64
N SER A 15 10.76 -12.38 -33.39
CA SER A 15 11.43 -11.13 -32.95
C SER A 15 12.91 -11.10 -33.37
N PHE A 16 13.59 -12.26 -33.33
CA PHE A 16 14.96 -12.40 -33.79
C PHE A 16 15.08 -12.17 -35.29
N PHE A 17 14.21 -12.82 -36.11
CA PHE A 17 14.22 -12.64 -37.57
C PHE A 17 13.79 -11.24 -37.99
N ALA A 18 12.83 -10.59 -37.29
CA ALA A 18 12.45 -9.21 -37.55
C ALA A 18 13.62 -8.23 -37.26
N LEU A 19 14.33 -8.44 -36.15
CA LEU A 19 15.49 -7.62 -35.79
C LEU A 19 16.65 -7.83 -36.72
N LEU A 20 16.90 -9.07 -37.13
CA LEU A 20 17.95 -9.43 -38.10
C LEU A 20 17.65 -8.82 -39.46
N SER A 21 16.40 -8.91 -39.94
CA SER A 21 15.95 -8.32 -41.21
C SER A 21 16.05 -6.80 -41.19
N PHE A 22 15.68 -6.16 -40.09
CA PHE A 22 15.81 -4.71 -39.92
C PHE A 22 17.28 -4.27 -39.89
N THR A 23 18.15 -5.05 -39.24
CA THR A 23 19.59 -4.76 -39.17
C THR A 23 20.24 -4.92 -40.56
N ILE A 24 19.86 -5.95 -41.30
CA ILE A 24 20.33 -6.17 -42.68
C ILE A 24 19.85 -5.03 -43.60
N LEU A 25 18.60 -4.62 -43.48
CA LEU A 25 18.03 -3.52 -44.27
C LEU A 25 18.71 -2.17 -43.94
N LEU A 26 18.97 -1.91 -42.67
CA LEU A 26 19.70 -0.72 -42.22
C LEU A 26 21.16 -0.73 -42.75
N HIS A 27 21.81 -1.89 -42.75
CA HIS A 27 23.15 -2.03 -43.29
C HIS A 27 23.21 -1.91 -44.80
N THR A 28 22.23 -2.43 -45.56
CA THR A 28 22.18 -2.29 -47.00
C THR A 28 21.89 -0.84 -47.44
N THR A 29 21.07 -0.10 -46.71
CA THR A 29 20.84 1.34 -47.03
C THR A 29 22.03 2.23 -46.67
N LEU A 30 22.79 1.92 -45.64
CA LEU A 30 24.05 2.62 -45.31
C LEU A 30 25.22 2.23 -46.24
N PHE A 31 25.16 1.07 -46.91
CA PHE A 31 26.22 0.59 -47.81
C PHE A 31 26.38 1.43 -49.06
N TYR A 32 25.33 2.15 -49.49
CA TYR A 32 25.36 3.02 -50.69
C TYR A 32 26.01 4.39 -50.47
N THR A 33 26.33 4.74 -49.22
CA THR A 33 27.02 6.00 -48.92
C THR A 33 28.46 5.70 -48.48
N THR A 34 29.44 6.27 -49.17
CA THR A 34 30.92 6.07 -49.12
C THR A 34 31.61 6.16 -47.74
N LEU A 35 30.92 5.96 -46.65
CA LEU A 35 31.43 6.01 -45.24
C LEU A 35 31.56 4.63 -44.60
N LEU A 36 31.46 3.55 -45.30
CA LEU A 36 31.09 2.24 -44.75
C LEU A 36 32.23 1.41 -44.17
N SER A 37 33.45 1.56 -44.60
CA SER A 37 34.56 0.68 -44.21
C SER A 37 34.99 0.82 -42.74
N THR A 38 34.69 1.92 -42.07
CA THR A 38 35.11 2.21 -40.69
C THR A 38 33.99 1.99 -39.67
N HIS A 39 32.72 2.01 -40.07
CA HIS A 39 31.59 1.93 -39.12
C HIS A 39 30.96 0.52 -39.02
N LEU A 40 31.24 -0.38 -39.95
CA LEU A 40 30.67 -1.74 -39.96
C LEU A 40 31.01 -2.55 -38.70
N PRO A 41 32.27 -2.63 -38.22
CA PRO A 41 32.59 -3.38 -37.00
C PRO A 41 31.98 -2.75 -35.76
N LEU A 42 31.87 -1.41 -35.72
CA LEU A 42 31.25 -0.70 -34.57
C LEU A 42 29.73 -0.96 -34.49
N SER A 43 29.04 -0.96 -35.64
CA SER A 43 27.60 -1.21 -35.66
C SER A 43 27.25 -2.68 -35.40
N ILE A 44 28.10 -3.63 -35.86
CA ILE A 44 27.96 -5.04 -35.51
C ILE A 44 28.19 -5.26 -34.00
N SER A 45 29.24 -4.66 -33.43
CA SER A 45 29.47 -4.71 -31.98
C SER A 45 28.33 -4.11 -31.18
N PHE A 46 27.79 -2.97 -31.58
CA PHE A 46 26.66 -2.33 -30.91
C PHE A 46 25.39 -3.19 -30.95
N THR A 47 25.07 -3.75 -32.14
CA THR A 47 23.90 -4.64 -32.29
C THR A 47 24.06 -5.93 -31.50
N PHE A 48 25.26 -6.48 -31.45
CA PHE A 48 25.57 -7.67 -30.66
C PHE A 48 25.48 -7.37 -29.14
N CYS A 49 26.04 -6.26 -28.69
CA CYS A 49 25.89 -5.82 -27.30
C CYS A 49 24.41 -5.55 -26.92
N LEU A 50 23.65 -4.92 -27.82
CA LEU A 50 22.22 -4.70 -27.64
C LEU A 50 21.46 -6.04 -27.57
N PHE A 51 21.78 -6.97 -28.46
CA PHE A 51 21.23 -8.33 -28.45
C PHE A 51 21.55 -9.05 -27.14
N LEU A 52 22.79 -9.02 -26.68
CA LEU A 52 23.19 -9.62 -25.42
C LEU A 52 22.49 -8.97 -24.23
N ALA A 53 22.34 -7.65 -24.24
CA ALA A 53 21.63 -6.92 -23.21
C ALA A 53 20.13 -7.29 -23.19
N LEU A 54 19.50 -7.41 -24.36
CA LEU A 54 18.11 -7.84 -24.49
C LEU A 54 17.93 -9.31 -24.08
N LEU A 55 18.85 -10.18 -24.47
CA LEU A 55 18.88 -11.58 -24.09
C LEU A 55 19.07 -11.73 -22.57
N HIS A 56 20.05 -11.02 -22.00
CA HIS A 56 20.28 -10.98 -20.55
C HIS A 56 19.03 -10.49 -19.80
N ARG A 57 18.41 -9.42 -20.28
CA ARG A 57 17.15 -8.90 -19.72
C ARG A 57 16.00 -9.90 -19.84
N HIS A 58 15.94 -10.65 -20.93
CA HIS A 58 14.91 -11.67 -21.14
C HIS A 58 15.11 -12.89 -20.23
N LEU A 59 16.35 -13.40 -20.13
CA LEU A 59 16.71 -14.55 -19.32
C LEU A 59 16.64 -14.26 -17.81
N ASN A 60 16.91 -13.01 -17.41
CA ASN A 60 16.85 -12.57 -16.02
C ASN A 60 15.57 -11.80 -15.69
N ARG A 61 14.52 -11.95 -16.49
CA ARG A 61 13.24 -11.32 -16.21
C ARG A 61 12.69 -11.88 -14.90
N PRO A 62 12.44 -11.05 -13.89
CA PRO A 62 11.87 -11.53 -12.63
C PRO A 62 10.53 -12.21 -12.89
N TYR A 63 10.22 -13.24 -12.12
CA TYR A 63 8.92 -13.88 -12.21
C TYR A 63 7.81 -12.86 -11.92
N PRO A 64 6.69 -12.92 -12.67
CA PRO A 64 5.54 -12.08 -12.38
C PRO A 64 4.99 -12.42 -11.00
N VAL A 65 4.53 -11.40 -10.30
CA VAL A 65 3.94 -11.55 -8.96
C VAL A 65 2.46 -11.19 -9.05
N PHE A 66 1.62 -12.07 -8.52
CA PHE A 66 0.16 -11.96 -8.57
C PHE A 66 -0.41 -11.82 -7.17
N LEU A 67 -1.34 -10.89 -6.99
CA LEU A 67 -2.25 -10.88 -5.86
C LEU A 67 -3.39 -11.86 -6.18
N LEU A 68 -3.39 -13.02 -5.51
CA LEU A 68 -4.45 -14.01 -5.69
C LEU A 68 -5.78 -13.50 -5.15
N ASN A 69 -5.79 -13.20 -3.87
CA ASN A 69 -6.93 -12.65 -3.18
C ASN A 69 -6.50 -11.99 -1.86
N TYR A 70 -7.42 -11.29 -1.23
CA TYR A 70 -7.26 -10.68 0.08
C TYR A 70 -8.57 -10.77 0.87
N SER A 71 -8.48 -10.57 2.19
CA SER A 71 -9.61 -10.41 3.08
C SER A 71 -9.36 -9.29 4.04
N CYS A 72 -10.39 -8.51 4.37
CA CYS A 72 -10.33 -7.44 5.37
C CYS A 72 -11.20 -7.82 6.58
N TYR A 73 -10.65 -7.66 7.77
CA TYR A 73 -11.41 -7.84 9.00
C TYR A 73 -12.49 -6.77 9.12
N LYS A 74 -13.71 -7.19 9.42
CA LYS A 74 -14.83 -6.32 9.76
C LYS A 74 -15.32 -6.69 11.15
N PRO A 75 -15.09 -5.84 12.16
CA PRO A 75 -15.56 -6.10 13.50
C PRO A 75 -17.09 -6.28 13.57
N PRO A 76 -17.60 -7.00 14.57
CA PRO A 76 -19.03 -7.20 14.73
C PRO A 76 -19.76 -5.88 15.02
N PRO A 77 -21.09 -5.77 14.68
CA PRO A 77 -21.84 -4.53 14.76
C PRO A 77 -21.87 -3.84 16.13
N HIS A 78 -21.77 -4.61 17.21
CA HIS A 78 -21.77 -4.07 18.58
C HIS A 78 -20.48 -3.31 18.92
N ARG A 79 -19.43 -3.41 18.09
CA ARG A 79 -18.19 -2.64 18.23
C ARG A 79 -18.14 -1.36 17.41
N LYS A 80 -19.28 -0.95 16.83
CA LYS A 80 -19.36 0.37 16.21
C LYS A 80 -19.16 1.45 17.26
N LEU A 81 -18.43 2.50 16.87
CA LEU A 81 -18.10 3.61 17.74
C LEU A 81 -18.74 4.92 17.22
N PRO A 82 -20.05 5.16 17.47
CA PRO A 82 -20.65 6.46 17.25
C PRO A 82 -19.96 7.55 18.09
N PHE A 83 -20.02 8.79 17.63
CA PHE A 83 -19.43 9.92 18.35
C PHE A 83 -19.86 9.98 19.82
N ALA A 84 -21.15 9.81 20.12
CA ALA A 84 -21.66 9.82 21.48
C ALA A 84 -21.06 8.74 22.39
N THR A 85 -20.80 7.53 21.82
CA THR A 85 -20.14 6.44 22.56
C THR A 85 -18.69 6.76 22.85
N ALA A 86 -17.96 7.30 21.85
CA ALA A 86 -16.57 7.73 22.03
C ALA A 86 -16.46 8.85 23.07
N GLU A 87 -17.36 9.84 23.04
CA GLU A 87 -17.40 10.93 23.99
C GLU A 87 -17.70 10.43 25.40
N ASN A 88 -18.70 9.55 25.56
CA ASN A 88 -19.05 8.96 26.86
C ASN A 88 -17.88 8.16 27.45
N PHE A 89 -17.12 7.41 26.62
CA PHE A 89 -15.93 6.70 27.07
C PHE A 89 -14.88 7.67 27.63
N VAL A 90 -14.59 8.76 26.92
CA VAL A 90 -13.63 9.78 27.38
C VAL A 90 -14.13 10.47 28.67
N LEU A 91 -15.41 10.76 28.76
CA LEU A 91 -16.03 11.39 29.96
C LEU A 91 -16.02 10.47 31.18
N LYS A 92 -16.29 9.16 31.01
CA LYS A 92 -16.17 8.17 32.10
C LYS A 92 -14.72 8.08 32.63
N ASN A 93 -13.74 8.28 31.74
CA ASN A 93 -12.34 8.29 32.10
C ASN A 93 -11.76 9.69 32.33
N SER A 94 -12.62 10.68 32.63
CA SER A 94 -12.24 12.10 32.75
C SER A 94 -11.24 12.37 33.87
N ALA A 95 -11.12 11.48 34.87
CA ALA A 95 -10.08 11.59 35.89
C ALA A 95 -8.64 11.60 35.27
N ASN A 96 -8.47 11.01 34.09
CA ASN A 96 -7.20 10.94 33.38
C ASN A 96 -6.99 12.12 32.42
N PHE A 97 -8.05 12.90 32.12
CA PHE A 97 -7.99 13.95 31.09
C PHE A 97 -8.44 15.30 31.63
N PRO A 98 -7.62 16.36 31.58
CA PRO A 98 -8.10 17.73 31.84
C PRO A 98 -9.21 18.14 30.86
N THR A 99 -10.11 19.00 31.28
CA THR A 99 -11.24 19.50 30.44
C THR A 99 -10.78 20.01 29.08
N GLN A 100 -9.64 20.71 29.02
CA GLN A 100 -9.09 21.21 27.78
C GLN A 100 -8.66 20.08 26.80
N SER A 101 -8.24 18.94 27.32
CA SER A 101 -7.88 17.76 26.50
C SER A 101 -9.14 17.08 25.97
N ILE A 102 -10.21 17.02 26.76
CA ILE A 102 -11.51 16.51 26.32
C ILE A 102 -12.07 17.37 25.18
N ASP A 103 -12.06 18.69 25.34
CA ASP A 103 -12.51 19.62 24.29
C ASP A 103 -11.64 19.54 23.04
N PHE A 104 -10.34 19.35 23.20
CA PHE A 104 -9.44 19.14 22.09
C PHE A 104 -9.78 17.85 21.32
N MET A 105 -9.94 16.71 22.00
CA MET A 105 -10.32 15.44 21.38
C MET A 105 -11.66 15.53 20.68
N ARG A 106 -12.67 16.16 21.30
CA ARG A 106 -13.98 16.43 20.67
C ARG A 106 -13.82 17.17 19.35
N ASN A 107 -13.05 18.26 19.33
CA ASN A 107 -12.83 19.07 18.14
C ASN A 107 -12.08 18.30 17.04
N ILE A 108 -11.08 17.47 17.41
CA ILE A 108 -10.37 16.62 16.45
C ILE A 108 -11.32 15.59 15.86
N TYR A 109 -12.11 14.89 16.69
CA TYR A 109 -13.04 13.87 16.21
C TYR A 109 -14.05 14.44 15.21
N LEU A 110 -14.69 15.57 15.53
CA LEU A 110 -15.67 16.23 14.67
C LEU A 110 -15.10 16.71 13.32
N ARG A 111 -13.78 16.97 13.26
CA ARG A 111 -13.10 17.43 12.04
C ARG A 111 -12.31 16.33 11.33
N SER A 112 -12.28 15.14 11.90
CA SER A 112 -11.47 14.01 11.40
C SER A 112 -11.92 13.44 10.07
N GLY A 113 -13.21 13.61 9.75
CA GLY A 113 -13.86 12.95 8.61
C GLY A 113 -14.35 11.54 8.91
N LEU A 114 -14.27 11.08 10.16
CA LEU A 114 -14.83 9.81 10.62
C LEU A 114 -16.34 9.88 10.73
N GLY A 115 -17.02 8.78 10.41
CA GLY A 115 -18.45 8.60 10.62
C GLY A 115 -18.76 7.74 11.85
N ASP A 116 -20.04 7.65 12.21
CA ASP A 116 -20.52 6.93 13.39
C ASP A 116 -20.45 5.40 13.29
N GLU A 117 -20.13 4.87 12.11
CA GLU A 117 -20.06 3.42 11.92
C GLU A 117 -18.61 2.87 11.91
N THR A 118 -17.63 3.64 12.39
CA THR A 118 -16.26 3.15 12.62
C THR A 118 -16.20 2.16 13.77
N TYR A 119 -15.13 1.39 13.89
CA TYR A 119 -15.03 0.33 14.90
C TYR A 119 -13.89 0.58 15.87
N ALA A 120 -14.15 0.30 17.15
CA ALA A 120 -13.18 0.41 18.24
C ALA A 120 -12.76 -0.97 18.79
N PRO A 121 -11.64 -1.03 19.51
CA PRO A 121 -11.22 -2.25 20.20
C PRO A 121 -12.20 -2.62 21.34
N PRO A 122 -12.19 -3.91 21.79
CA PRO A 122 -13.14 -4.42 22.78
C PRO A 122 -13.19 -3.62 24.06
N PHE A 123 -12.04 -3.22 24.59
CA PHE A 123 -11.93 -2.57 25.90
C PHE A 123 -12.72 -1.24 26.00
N ILE A 124 -13.00 -0.58 24.88
CA ILE A 124 -13.79 0.67 24.86
C ILE A 124 -15.25 0.43 25.31
N PHE A 125 -15.75 -0.79 25.13
CA PHE A 125 -17.14 -1.17 25.42
C PHE A 125 -17.30 -1.93 26.75
N GLU A 126 -16.19 -2.17 27.46
CA GLU A 126 -16.18 -2.87 28.74
C GLU A 126 -16.08 -1.85 29.86
N ASP A 127 -16.94 -1.99 30.89
CA ASP A 127 -16.86 -1.12 32.06
C ASP A 127 -15.59 -1.46 32.87
N ASP A 128 -14.90 -0.42 33.34
CA ASP A 128 -13.73 -0.47 34.25
C ASP A 128 -12.47 -1.21 33.74
N LYS A 129 -12.35 -1.43 32.44
CA LYS A 129 -11.13 -2.03 31.89
C LYS A 129 -10.16 -1.00 31.36
N ASN A 130 -8.97 -0.98 31.93
CA ASN A 130 -7.80 -0.35 31.34
C ASN A 130 -7.27 -1.20 30.15
N PRO A 131 -6.66 -0.62 29.14
CA PRO A 131 -6.03 -1.37 28.06
C PRO A 131 -4.92 -2.27 28.62
N THR A 132 -5.14 -3.59 28.57
CA THR A 132 -4.19 -4.60 29.05
C THR A 132 -3.53 -5.32 27.88
N LEU A 133 -2.44 -6.05 28.18
CA LEU A 133 -1.79 -6.91 27.21
C LEU A 133 -2.75 -8.00 26.68
N GLU A 134 -3.60 -8.54 27.54
CA GLU A 134 -4.62 -9.53 27.16
C GLU A 134 -5.65 -8.93 26.17
N CYS A 135 -6.14 -7.73 26.42
CA CYS A 135 -7.04 -7.01 25.50
C CYS A 135 -6.36 -6.77 24.13
N ALA A 136 -5.06 -6.47 24.12
CA ALA A 136 -4.32 -6.26 22.87
C ALA A 136 -4.14 -7.58 22.11
N PHE A 137 -3.91 -8.69 22.79
CA PHE A 137 -3.90 -10.02 22.17
C PHE A 137 -5.28 -10.39 21.62
N GLN A 138 -6.33 -10.17 22.38
CA GLN A 138 -7.70 -10.44 21.93
C GLN A 138 -8.03 -9.66 20.64
N GLU A 139 -7.78 -8.34 20.63
CA GLU A 139 -7.95 -7.48 19.44
C GLU A 139 -7.19 -8.02 18.23
N SER A 140 -5.90 -8.34 18.44
CA SER A 140 -5.01 -8.77 17.37
C SER A 140 -5.36 -10.17 16.86
N HIS A 141 -5.59 -11.14 17.75
CA HIS A 141 -5.93 -12.51 17.36
C HIS A 141 -7.24 -12.57 16.61
N GLU A 142 -8.27 -11.88 17.10
CA GLU A 142 -9.56 -11.83 16.44
C GLU A 142 -9.43 -11.28 15.01
N SER A 143 -8.74 -10.15 14.85
CA SER A 143 -8.60 -9.51 13.54
C SER A 143 -7.71 -10.32 12.58
N ILE A 144 -6.58 -10.85 13.06
CA ILE A 144 -5.63 -11.66 12.28
C ILE A 144 -6.28 -12.96 11.83
N PHE A 145 -6.81 -13.74 12.80
CA PHE A 145 -7.28 -15.11 12.52
C PHE A 145 -8.50 -15.06 11.62
N THR A 146 -9.47 -14.17 11.89
CA THR A 146 -10.64 -14.00 11.01
C THR A 146 -10.25 -13.62 9.59
N SER A 147 -9.29 -12.70 9.41
CA SER A 147 -8.83 -12.32 8.08
C SER A 147 -8.18 -13.49 7.33
N ILE A 148 -7.38 -14.30 8.02
CA ILE A 148 -6.72 -15.47 7.41
C ILE A 148 -7.74 -16.58 7.12
N GLU A 149 -8.64 -16.89 8.03
CA GLU A 149 -9.69 -17.90 7.86
C GLU A 149 -10.56 -17.58 6.64
N ASN A 150 -11.02 -16.35 6.53
CA ASN A 150 -11.80 -15.90 5.36
C ASN A 150 -10.99 -15.99 4.07
N LEU A 151 -9.71 -15.60 4.09
CA LEU A 151 -8.85 -15.65 2.92
C LEU A 151 -8.59 -17.08 2.46
N LEU A 152 -8.27 -17.99 3.38
CA LEU A 152 -8.04 -19.40 3.07
C LEU A 152 -9.30 -20.07 2.55
N SER A 153 -10.46 -19.77 3.15
CA SER A 153 -11.75 -20.35 2.71
C SER A 153 -12.12 -19.96 1.28
N LYS A 154 -11.81 -18.74 0.84
CA LYS A 154 -12.13 -18.30 -0.53
C LYS A 154 -11.05 -18.60 -1.56
N THR A 155 -9.82 -18.78 -1.16
CA THR A 155 -8.71 -19.15 -2.07
C THR A 155 -8.54 -20.66 -2.20
N LEU A 156 -9.06 -21.43 -1.25
CA LEU A 156 -8.87 -22.87 -1.12
C LEU A 156 -7.39 -23.29 -1.12
N ILE A 157 -6.51 -22.39 -0.73
CA ILE A 157 -5.08 -22.66 -0.60
C ILE A 157 -4.85 -23.45 0.70
N ASP A 158 -4.22 -24.60 0.56
CA ASP A 158 -3.77 -25.37 1.71
C ASP A 158 -2.74 -24.56 2.50
N PRO A 159 -2.90 -24.36 3.81
CA PRO A 159 -1.93 -23.69 4.67
C PRO A 159 -0.51 -24.23 4.54
N LEU A 160 -0.34 -25.52 4.28
CA LEU A 160 0.96 -26.17 4.06
C LEU A 160 1.65 -25.75 2.75
N ARG A 161 0.94 -25.12 1.82
CA ARG A 161 1.52 -24.56 0.58
C ARG A 161 2.12 -23.17 0.77
N ILE A 162 1.92 -22.53 1.93
CA ILE A 162 2.47 -21.21 2.21
C ILE A 162 3.97 -21.34 2.51
N ASP A 163 4.81 -20.70 1.70
CA ASP A 163 6.28 -20.74 1.81
C ASP A 163 6.84 -19.61 2.66
N THR A 164 6.12 -18.48 2.65
CA THR A 164 6.55 -17.25 3.34
C THR A 164 5.36 -16.64 4.06
N LEU A 165 5.57 -16.28 5.33
CA LEU A 165 4.64 -15.53 6.15
C LEU A 165 5.27 -14.20 6.53
N ILE A 166 4.62 -13.09 6.14
CA ILE A 166 5.04 -11.75 6.53
C ILE A 166 3.91 -11.13 7.34
N VAL A 167 4.20 -10.75 8.57
CA VAL A 167 3.24 -10.05 9.43
C VAL A 167 3.77 -8.66 9.72
N THR A 168 2.91 -7.65 9.61
CA THR A 168 3.25 -6.30 10.00
C THR A 168 2.30 -5.78 11.07
N SER A 169 2.89 -5.22 12.13
CA SER A 169 2.23 -4.44 13.16
C SER A 169 3.18 -3.33 13.60
N GLY A 170 2.70 -2.09 13.58
CA GLY A 170 3.56 -0.92 13.84
C GLY A 170 3.90 -0.75 15.31
N CYS A 171 2.91 -0.86 16.17
CA CYS A 171 2.99 -0.42 17.55
C CYS A 171 2.94 -1.55 18.58
N PHE A 172 2.45 -2.73 18.21
CA PHE A 172 2.40 -3.90 19.09
C PHE A 172 3.14 -5.07 18.47
N SER A 173 4.29 -5.39 19.05
CA SER A 173 5.17 -6.48 18.60
C SER A 173 5.48 -7.40 19.78
N PRO A 174 4.60 -8.39 20.04
CA PRO A 174 4.72 -9.27 21.21
C PRO A 174 5.82 -10.33 21.05
N SER A 175 6.15 -10.99 22.15
CA SER A 175 6.98 -12.21 22.20
C SER A 175 6.16 -13.33 22.86
N PRO A 176 5.94 -14.49 22.17
CA PRO A 176 6.29 -14.78 20.77
C PRO A 176 5.64 -13.81 19.76
N SER A 177 6.25 -13.71 18.57
CA SER A 177 5.76 -12.82 17.52
C SER A 177 4.44 -13.29 16.91
N PHE A 178 3.68 -12.40 16.28
CA PHE A 178 2.44 -12.78 15.60
C PHE A 178 2.64 -13.83 14.49
N THR A 179 3.81 -13.91 13.86
CA THR A 179 4.10 -15.01 12.92
C THR A 179 4.07 -16.35 13.65
N SER A 180 4.61 -16.44 14.85
CA SER A 180 4.57 -17.68 15.68
C SER A 180 3.13 -18.04 16.06
N HIS A 181 2.31 -17.07 16.42
CA HIS A 181 0.89 -17.31 16.73
C HIS A 181 0.13 -17.85 15.52
N ILE A 182 0.40 -17.31 14.32
CA ILE A 182 -0.23 -17.76 13.07
C ILE A 182 0.26 -19.17 12.69
N VAL A 183 1.57 -19.41 12.75
CA VAL A 183 2.14 -20.75 12.51
C VAL A 183 1.50 -21.79 13.40
N ASN A 184 1.35 -21.49 14.69
CA ASN A 184 0.71 -22.37 15.66
C ASN A 184 -0.79 -22.58 15.36
N LYS A 185 -1.55 -21.50 15.16
CA LYS A 185 -3.01 -21.56 14.95
C LYS A 185 -3.41 -22.31 13.68
N PHE A 186 -2.64 -22.13 12.59
CA PHE A 186 -2.96 -22.69 11.28
C PHE A 186 -2.12 -23.92 10.91
N ASN A 187 -1.28 -24.42 11.82
CA ASN A 187 -0.39 -25.57 11.61
C ASN A 187 0.43 -25.44 10.31
N LEU A 188 1.06 -24.26 10.11
CA LEU A 188 1.87 -24.03 8.93
C LEU A 188 3.12 -24.92 8.95
N LYS A 189 3.72 -25.16 7.78
CA LYS A 189 4.87 -26.06 7.65
C LYS A 189 6.09 -25.59 8.44
N ASN A 190 6.93 -26.54 8.91
CA ASN A 190 8.07 -26.24 9.79
C ASN A 190 9.20 -25.44 9.10
N ASP A 191 9.32 -25.53 7.78
CA ASP A 191 10.33 -24.81 6.98
C ASP A 191 9.86 -23.49 6.41
N ILE A 192 8.69 -22.99 6.86
CA ILE A 192 8.15 -21.69 6.46
C ILE A 192 9.09 -20.55 6.85
N LYS A 193 9.30 -19.62 5.93
CA LYS A 193 10.06 -18.39 6.21
C LYS A 193 9.15 -17.35 6.81
N THR A 194 9.49 -16.86 8.00
CA THR A 194 8.67 -15.89 8.72
C THR A 194 9.39 -14.55 8.87
N TYR A 195 8.65 -13.45 8.67
CA TYR A 195 9.13 -12.08 8.83
C TYR A 195 8.13 -11.26 9.63
N ASN A 196 8.61 -10.56 10.66
CA ASN A 196 7.84 -9.56 11.38
C ASN A 196 8.38 -8.18 11.05
N LEU A 197 7.52 -7.31 10.52
CA LEU A 197 7.85 -5.93 10.20
C LEU A 197 7.19 -5.03 11.24
N SER A 198 8.00 -4.41 12.10
CA SER A 198 7.54 -3.49 13.15
C SER A 198 8.10 -2.09 12.96
N GLY A 199 7.50 -1.09 13.61
CA GLY A 199 7.99 0.28 13.62
C GLY A 199 7.98 1.01 12.27
N MET A 200 7.22 0.52 11.26
CA MET A 200 7.12 1.16 9.94
C MET A 200 5.87 2.01 9.78
N GLY A 201 5.02 2.04 10.81
CA GLY A 201 3.75 2.75 10.80
C GLY A 201 2.86 2.36 9.62
N CYS A 202 2.06 3.31 9.17
CA CYS A 202 1.02 3.06 8.18
C CYS A 202 1.52 2.68 6.77
N SER A 203 2.83 2.81 6.48
CA SER A 203 3.41 2.33 5.22
C SER A 203 3.68 0.83 5.20
N SER A 204 3.62 0.17 6.35
CA SER A 204 4.08 -1.22 6.51
C SER A 204 3.33 -2.22 5.63
N GLY A 205 2.05 -2.00 5.33
CA GLY A 205 1.27 -2.85 4.43
C GLY A 205 1.83 -2.87 3.01
N VAL A 206 2.13 -1.71 2.46
CA VAL A 206 2.77 -1.59 1.13
C VAL A 206 4.21 -2.13 1.17
N MET A 207 4.95 -1.89 2.26
CA MET A 207 6.32 -2.40 2.42
C MET A 207 6.36 -3.93 2.55
N SER A 208 5.38 -4.54 3.20
CA SER A 208 5.31 -6.00 3.35
C SER A 208 5.00 -6.68 2.01
N LEU A 209 4.13 -6.09 1.19
CA LEU A 209 3.87 -6.58 -0.16
C LEU A 209 5.08 -6.40 -1.09
N ASP A 210 5.81 -5.28 -0.97
CA ASP A 210 7.07 -5.08 -1.70
C ASP A 210 8.10 -6.15 -1.30
N LEU A 211 8.30 -6.40 0.00
CA LEU A 211 9.20 -7.46 0.47
C LEU A 211 8.79 -8.83 -0.06
N ALA A 212 7.51 -9.19 0.04
CA ALA A 212 6.99 -10.45 -0.48
C ALA A 212 7.22 -10.56 -2.00
N SER A 213 7.00 -9.47 -2.74
CA SER A 213 7.22 -9.45 -4.19
C SER A 213 8.69 -9.67 -4.55
N GLN A 214 9.62 -9.09 -3.79
CA GLN A 214 11.06 -9.28 -4.00
C GLN A 214 11.48 -10.73 -3.73
N ILE A 215 10.96 -11.35 -2.66
CA ILE A 215 11.20 -12.76 -2.34
C ILE A 215 10.69 -13.66 -3.47
N LEU A 216 9.45 -13.44 -3.92
CA LEU A 216 8.81 -14.25 -4.96
C LEU A 216 9.47 -14.06 -6.34
N SER A 217 9.73 -12.83 -6.74
CA SER A 217 10.34 -12.54 -8.05
C SER A 217 11.78 -13.01 -8.17
N GLY A 218 12.50 -13.04 -7.04
CA GLY A 218 13.87 -13.59 -6.96
C GLY A 218 13.95 -15.11 -6.85
N SER A 219 12.83 -15.80 -6.61
CA SER A 219 12.79 -17.25 -6.47
C SER A 219 12.64 -17.94 -7.83
N ARG A 220 13.41 -19.01 -8.06
CA ARG A 220 13.23 -19.90 -9.20
C ARG A 220 12.16 -20.98 -8.98
N LYS A 221 11.63 -21.09 -7.78
CA LYS A 221 10.55 -22.01 -7.41
C LYS A 221 9.23 -21.27 -7.34
N ILE A 222 8.15 -21.98 -7.67
CA ILE A 222 6.78 -21.50 -7.42
C ILE A 222 6.58 -21.44 -5.91
N GLN A 223 6.16 -20.30 -5.41
CA GLN A 223 5.99 -20.02 -3.99
C GLN A 223 4.73 -19.20 -3.73
N TYR A 224 4.20 -19.38 -2.52
CA TYR A 224 3.07 -18.62 -1.99
C TYR A 224 3.50 -17.85 -0.75
N ALA A 225 3.16 -16.57 -0.70
CA ALA A 225 3.39 -15.73 0.45
C ALA A 225 2.05 -15.25 1.04
N LEU A 226 1.88 -15.49 2.34
CA LEU A 226 0.79 -14.91 3.14
C LEU A 226 1.32 -13.63 3.78
N VAL A 227 0.68 -12.52 3.48
CA VAL A 227 0.98 -11.20 4.05
C VAL A 227 -0.18 -10.80 4.95
N VAL A 228 0.10 -10.56 6.22
CA VAL A 228 -0.90 -10.13 7.21
C VAL A 228 -0.54 -8.75 7.72
N ILE A 229 -1.49 -7.85 7.64
CA ILE A 229 -1.32 -6.42 7.88
C ILE A 229 -2.29 -6.03 8.98
N THR A 230 -1.78 -5.85 10.18
CA THR A 230 -2.58 -5.53 11.37
C THR A 230 -1.98 -4.38 12.15
N GLU A 231 -2.78 -3.83 13.05
CA GLU A 231 -2.36 -2.88 14.07
C GLU A 231 -3.24 -3.06 15.30
N SER A 232 -2.63 -3.12 16.48
CA SER A 232 -3.37 -3.07 17.75
C SER A 232 -3.42 -1.63 18.25
N ILE A 233 -4.62 -1.17 18.57
CA ILE A 233 -4.85 0.18 19.09
C ILE A 233 -4.85 0.13 20.62
N THR A 234 -5.21 -1.00 21.22
CA THR A 234 -5.43 -1.16 22.66
C THR A 234 -4.26 -0.63 23.50
N LEU A 235 -3.04 -1.13 23.30
CA LEU A 235 -1.87 -0.68 24.07
C LEU A 235 -1.32 0.69 23.64
N ASN A 236 -1.84 1.25 22.58
CA ASN A 236 -1.46 2.58 22.09
C ASN A 236 -2.48 3.66 22.48
N TRP A 237 -3.44 3.30 23.33
CA TRP A 237 -4.34 4.29 23.93
C TRP A 237 -3.54 5.18 24.88
N TYR A 238 -3.46 6.46 24.55
CA TYR A 238 -2.72 7.43 25.34
C TYR A 238 -3.59 8.02 26.44
N SER A 239 -3.13 7.95 27.68
CA SER A 239 -3.87 8.39 28.87
C SER A 239 -3.38 9.71 29.46
N GLY A 240 -2.45 10.41 28.79
CA GLY A 240 -1.94 11.71 29.22
C GLY A 240 -2.65 12.90 28.57
N ASP A 241 -2.05 14.08 28.65
CA ASP A 241 -2.61 15.36 28.18
C ASP A 241 -1.84 16.03 27.03
N SER A 242 -0.82 15.36 26.47
CA SER A 242 -0.09 15.85 25.31
C SER A 242 -0.96 15.84 24.04
N ARG A 243 -1.30 17.04 23.53
CA ARG A 243 -2.19 17.18 22.36
C ARG A 243 -1.73 16.39 21.11
N PRO A 244 -0.44 16.36 20.73
CA PRO A 244 0.02 15.56 19.60
C PRO A 244 -0.28 14.06 19.75
N MET A 245 -0.21 13.52 20.97
CA MET A 245 -0.48 12.11 21.27
C MET A 245 -1.98 11.81 21.37
N LEU A 246 -2.80 12.75 21.85
CA LEU A 246 -4.27 12.61 21.92
C LEU A 246 -4.92 12.46 20.53
N VAL A 247 -4.27 12.94 19.45
CA VAL A 247 -4.81 12.79 18.09
C VAL A 247 -4.99 11.33 17.72
N THR A 248 -4.08 10.45 18.15
CA THR A 248 -4.15 9.02 17.85
C THR A 248 -5.41 8.37 18.39
N ASN A 249 -5.82 8.71 19.62
CA ASN A 249 -7.06 8.22 20.24
C ASN A 249 -8.30 8.59 19.41
N CYS A 250 -8.27 9.75 18.75
CA CYS A 250 -9.41 10.26 17.99
C CYS A 250 -9.59 9.56 16.64
N ILE A 251 -8.50 9.25 15.93
CA ILE A 251 -8.58 8.87 14.51
C ILE A 251 -8.31 7.39 14.23
N PHE A 252 -7.51 6.68 15.06
CA PHE A 252 -7.21 5.27 14.84
C PHE A 252 -8.39 4.37 15.15
N ARG A 253 -8.54 3.32 14.35
CA ARG A 253 -9.63 2.33 14.43
C ARG A 253 -9.11 0.92 14.17
N VAL A 254 -9.86 -0.08 14.64
CA VAL A 254 -9.53 -1.49 14.45
C VAL A 254 -9.61 -1.88 12.98
N GLY A 255 -8.62 -2.59 12.49
CA GLY A 255 -8.61 -3.17 11.17
C GLY A 255 -7.43 -4.10 10.92
N CYS A 256 -7.64 -5.06 10.04
CA CYS A 256 -6.63 -6.01 9.59
C CYS A 256 -6.94 -6.40 8.15
N ALA A 257 -5.89 -6.71 7.38
CA ALA A 257 -6.02 -7.33 6.06
C ALA A 257 -5.03 -8.49 5.94
N ALA A 258 -5.48 -9.56 5.30
CA ALA A 258 -4.63 -10.67 4.90
C ALA A 258 -4.65 -10.81 3.38
N ALA A 259 -3.51 -11.09 2.76
CA ALA A 259 -3.38 -11.23 1.31
C ALA A 259 -2.49 -12.43 0.95
N ILE A 260 -2.87 -13.19 -0.09
CA ILE A 260 -2.00 -14.20 -0.69
C ILE A 260 -1.48 -13.67 -2.01
N ILE A 261 -0.15 -13.67 -2.13
CA ILE A 261 0.55 -13.37 -3.36
C ILE A 261 1.43 -14.55 -3.78
N THR A 262 1.63 -14.71 -5.09
CA THR A 262 2.37 -15.83 -5.66
C THR A 262 3.09 -15.45 -6.93
N ASN A 263 4.16 -16.19 -7.24
CA ASN A 263 4.83 -16.13 -8.54
C ASN A 263 4.43 -17.29 -9.48
N ASP A 264 3.33 -18.01 -9.16
CA ASP A 264 2.81 -19.11 -9.97
C ASP A 264 2.11 -18.57 -11.23
N PRO A 265 2.67 -18.76 -12.45
CA PRO A 265 2.03 -18.28 -13.67
C PRO A 265 0.69 -18.95 -13.96
N SER A 266 0.44 -20.15 -13.43
CA SER A 266 -0.83 -20.87 -13.63
C SER A 266 -2.00 -20.16 -12.93
N CYS A 267 -1.71 -19.42 -11.86
CA CYS A 267 -2.69 -18.64 -11.10
C CYS A 267 -3.13 -17.34 -11.78
N ARG A 268 -2.48 -16.94 -12.89
CA ARG A 268 -2.78 -15.66 -13.56
C ARG A 268 -4.25 -15.47 -13.92
N ARG A 269 -4.95 -16.55 -14.28
CA ARG A 269 -6.38 -16.48 -14.65
C ARG A 269 -7.28 -16.15 -13.47
N ASP A 270 -6.93 -16.67 -12.30
CA ASP A 270 -7.74 -16.61 -11.08
C ASP A 270 -7.30 -15.49 -10.15
N ALA A 271 -6.12 -14.92 -10.39
CA ALA A 271 -5.60 -13.79 -9.62
C ALA A 271 -6.34 -12.49 -9.93
N LYS A 272 -6.49 -11.66 -8.91
CA LYS A 272 -7.10 -10.33 -9.02
C LYS A 272 -6.23 -9.36 -9.79
N MET A 273 -4.94 -9.32 -9.47
CA MET A 273 -4.01 -8.31 -10.02
C MET A 273 -2.60 -8.88 -10.20
N GLU A 274 -1.85 -8.29 -11.13
CA GLU A 274 -0.43 -8.53 -11.37
C GLU A 274 0.36 -7.29 -10.96
N LEU A 275 1.44 -7.47 -10.20
CA LEU A 275 2.32 -6.37 -9.81
C LEU A 275 3.14 -5.89 -11.02
N VAL A 276 3.07 -4.60 -11.29
CA VAL A 276 3.77 -3.95 -12.41
C VAL A 276 5.03 -3.24 -11.94
N GLU A 277 4.94 -2.52 -10.81
CA GLU A 277 6.03 -1.74 -10.25
C GLU A 277 5.88 -1.65 -8.72
N SER A 278 7.00 -1.65 -8.03
CA SER A 278 7.06 -1.31 -6.60
C SER A 278 8.17 -0.32 -6.35
N LEU A 279 7.93 0.61 -5.45
CA LEU A 279 8.92 1.60 -5.03
C LEU A 279 8.74 1.92 -3.56
N ARG A 280 9.84 1.97 -2.84
CA ARG A 280 9.90 2.50 -1.49
C ARG A 280 10.99 3.55 -1.37
N THR A 281 10.72 4.60 -0.61
CA THR A 281 11.69 5.63 -0.24
C THR A 281 11.68 5.85 1.27
N HIS A 282 12.84 6.08 1.82
CA HIS A 282 13.04 6.33 3.25
C HIS A 282 13.69 7.69 3.44
N HIS A 283 13.06 8.54 4.25
CA HIS A 283 13.44 9.93 4.45
C HIS A 283 13.90 10.22 5.89
N GLY A 284 14.21 9.18 6.66
CA GLY A 284 14.59 9.29 8.07
C GLY A 284 15.96 9.90 8.34
N ALA A 285 16.73 10.19 7.29
CA ALA A 285 17.97 10.95 7.41
C ALA A 285 17.73 12.47 7.61
N ASP A 286 16.52 12.94 7.37
CA ASP A 286 16.07 14.31 7.64
C ASP A 286 15.36 14.33 8.98
N ASP A 287 15.87 15.11 9.95
CA ASP A 287 15.35 15.16 11.31
C ASP A 287 13.88 15.58 11.38
N MET A 288 13.44 16.49 10.52
CA MET A 288 12.04 16.90 10.48
C MET A 288 11.13 15.73 10.03
N SER A 289 11.59 14.96 9.06
CA SER A 289 10.88 13.76 8.59
C SER A 289 10.90 12.67 9.65
N TYR A 290 12.02 12.49 10.35
CA TYR A 290 12.18 11.50 11.41
C TYR A 290 11.24 11.78 12.58
N HIS A 291 11.15 13.02 13.06
CA HIS A 291 10.31 13.40 14.20
C HIS A 291 8.85 13.74 13.83
N ALA A 292 8.44 13.63 12.56
CA ALA A 292 7.08 13.98 12.16
C ALA A 292 5.99 13.12 12.83
N ALA A 293 6.32 11.85 13.11
CA ALA A 293 5.49 10.93 13.90
C ALA A 293 6.43 10.03 14.70
N PHE A 294 6.40 10.16 16.03
CA PHE A 294 7.39 9.57 16.90
C PHE A 294 6.76 8.97 18.16
N GLN A 295 7.23 7.81 18.60
CA GLN A 295 6.83 7.21 19.86
C GLN A 295 7.76 7.71 20.97
N GLU A 296 7.20 8.32 21.99
CA GLU A 296 7.92 8.93 23.09
C GLU A 296 7.06 8.95 24.37
N GLU A 297 7.65 9.30 25.48
CA GLU A 297 6.93 9.56 26.73
C GLU A 297 6.65 11.05 26.87
N ASP A 298 5.50 11.39 27.46
CA ASP A 298 5.22 12.77 27.86
C ASP A 298 6.00 13.15 29.13
N GLU A 299 5.87 14.40 29.58
CA GLU A 299 6.55 14.91 30.78
C GLU A 299 6.20 14.14 32.09
N LYS A 300 5.12 13.34 32.06
CA LYS A 300 4.66 12.52 33.20
C LYS A 300 5.03 11.04 33.04
N GLY A 301 5.77 10.68 31.97
CA GLY A 301 6.17 9.31 31.68
C GLY A 301 5.09 8.45 31.01
N ASN A 302 4.00 9.06 30.48
CA ASN A 302 3.02 8.30 29.74
C ASN A 302 3.49 8.09 28.29
N PRO A 303 3.63 6.83 27.82
CA PRO A 303 4.02 6.55 26.43
C PRO A 303 2.90 6.89 25.45
N GLY A 304 3.26 7.46 24.31
CA GLY A 304 2.32 7.79 23.26
C GLY A 304 2.98 7.94 21.90
N ILE A 305 2.17 8.05 20.84
CA ILE A 305 2.66 8.37 19.51
C ILE A 305 2.32 9.83 19.23
N SER A 306 3.35 10.66 19.21
CA SER A 306 3.24 12.08 18.90
C SER A 306 3.10 12.28 17.39
N LEU A 307 1.98 12.87 16.96
CA LEU A 307 1.74 13.31 15.58
C LEU A 307 1.93 14.83 15.52
N THR A 308 3.07 15.27 15.01
CA THR A 308 3.41 16.69 15.01
C THR A 308 2.56 17.49 14.00
N LYS A 309 2.48 18.80 14.20
CA LYS A 309 1.80 19.72 13.26
C LYS A 309 2.43 19.71 11.87
N ASP A 310 3.71 19.35 11.78
CA ASP A 310 4.48 19.28 10.54
C ASP A 310 4.20 18.02 9.70
N LEU A 311 3.53 17.01 10.28
CA LEU A 311 3.28 15.73 9.63
C LEU A 311 2.72 15.88 8.20
N VAL A 312 1.70 16.75 8.02
CA VAL A 312 1.06 16.97 6.71
C VAL A 312 2.03 17.62 5.71
N ARG A 313 2.84 18.56 6.19
CA ARG A 313 3.88 19.22 5.37
C ARG A 313 4.97 18.23 4.95
N VAL A 314 5.46 17.45 5.90
CA VAL A 314 6.47 16.40 5.70
C VAL A 314 5.97 15.36 4.72
N ALA A 315 4.73 14.88 4.86
CA ALA A 315 4.12 13.96 3.91
C ALA A 315 4.13 14.53 2.48
N GLY A 316 3.78 15.81 2.31
CA GLY A 316 3.79 16.48 1.02
C GLY A 316 5.19 16.65 0.42
N VAL A 317 6.21 16.93 1.23
CA VAL A 317 7.61 17.06 0.78
C VAL A 317 8.14 15.69 0.32
N ASN A 318 7.96 14.66 1.15
CA ASN A 318 8.46 13.32 0.87
C ASN A 318 7.72 12.65 -0.29
N LEU A 319 6.41 12.93 -0.43
CA LEU A 319 5.65 12.52 -1.62
C LEU A 319 6.28 13.09 -2.90
N ARG A 320 6.63 14.38 -2.95
CA ARG A 320 7.27 14.98 -4.13
C ARG A 320 8.61 14.31 -4.46
N GLN A 321 9.42 13.94 -3.46
CA GLN A 321 10.68 13.24 -3.68
C GLN A 321 10.44 11.83 -4.21
N HIS A 322 9.49 11.10 -3.63
CA HIS A 322 9.09 9.76 -4.05
C HIS A 322 8.60 9.75 -5.50
N ILE A 323 7.75 10.70 -5.87
CA ILE A 323 7.18 10.85 -7.20
C ILE A 323 8.25 11.11 -8.27
N LYS A 324 9.31 11.85 -7.97
CA LYS A 324 10.42 12.06 -8.91
C LYS A 324 11.07 10.75 -9.35
N ILE A 325 11.07 9.74 -8.48
CA ILE A 325 11.63 8.41 -8.77
C ILE A 325 10.58 7.51 -9.45
N LEU A 326 9.31 7.60 -9.01
CA LEU A 326 8.23 6.75 -9.52
C LEU A 326 7.78 7.18 -10.93
N ALA A 327 7.61 8.48 -11.16
CA ALA A 327 7.02 9.01 -12.38
C ALA A 327 7.68 8.51 -13.68
N PRO A 328 9.02 8.46 -13.80
CA PRO A 328 9.68 7.93 -15.01
C PRO A 328 9.40 6.45 -15.28
N ARG A 329 8.99 5.68 -14.26
CA ARG A 329 8.75 4.24 -14.37
C ARG A 329 7.31 3.90 -14.75
N VAL A 330 6.37 4.83 -14.49
CA VAL A 330 4.93 4.52 -14.58
C VAL A 330 4.16 5.40 -15.56
N LEU A 331 4.62 6.64 -15.80
CA LEU A 331 3.94 7.58 -16.67
C LEU A 331 4.14 7.26 -18.16
N PRO A 332 3.13 7.52 -19.00
CA PRO A 332 3.29 7.48 -20.45
C PRO A 332 4.39 8.46 -20.92
N LEU A 333 5.14 8.06 -21.96
CA LEU A 333 6.23 8.87 -22.51
C LEU A 333 5.77 10.29 -22.89
N SER A 334 4.55 10.42 -23.39
CA SER A 334 3.95 11.73 -23.73
C SER A 334 3.86 12.67 -22.52
N GLN A 335 3.54 12.15 -21.34
CA GLN A 335 3.49 12.93 -20.09
C GLN A 335 4.89 13.30 -19.62
N LEU A 336 5.85 12.38 -19.73
CA LEU A 336 7.24 12.65 -19.39
C LEU A 336 7.84 13.73 -20.28
N MET A 337 7.60 13.67 -21.59
CA MET A 337 8.05 14.70 -22.53
C MET A 337 7.43 16.08 -22.23
N ARG A 338 6.12 16.14 -21.95
CA ARG A 338 5.47 17.38 -21.51
C ARG A 338 6.11 17.95 -20.25
N TYR A 339 6.40 17.09 -19.27
CA TYR A 339 7.06 17.52 -18.03
C TYR A 339 8.47 18.06 -18.30
N VAL A 340 9.28 17.37 -19.12
CA VAL A 340 10.62 17.82 -19.49
C VAL A 340 10.59 19.15 -20.20
N VAL A 341 9.72 19.30 -21.19
CA VAL A 341 9.55 20.57 -21.94
C VAL A 341 9.16 21.70 -20.96
N ALA A 342 8.17 21.45 -20.10
CA ALA A 342 7.74 22.45 -19.12
C ALA A 342 8.84 22.79 -18.10
N ALA A 343 9.66 21.82 -17.68
CA ALA A 343 10.79 22.05 -16.78
C ALA A 343 11.90 22.88 -17.45
N VAL A 344 12.20 22.60 -18.72
CA VAL A 344 13.17 23.34 -19.52
C VAL A 344 12.71 24.77 -19.76
N THR A 345 11.44 24.93 -20.18
CA THR A 345 10.87 26.28 -20.40
C THR A 345 10.82 27.10 -19.10
N ALA A 346 10.48 26.48 -17.96
CA ALA A 346 10.50 27.13 -16.66
C ALA A 346 11.90 27.61 -16.27
N LYS A 347 12.93 26.80 -16.59
CA LYS A 347 14.34 27.17 -16.34
C LYS A 347 14.81 28.31 -17.25
N LEU A 348 14.41 28.28 -18.52
CA LEU A 348 14.75 29.32 -19.49
C LEU A 348 14.05 30.66 -19.19
N SER A 349 12.83 30.64 -18.69
CA SER A 349 12.03 31.82 -18.33
C SER A 349 12.39 32.40 -16.94
N ARG A 350 13.56 32.06 -16.38
CA ARG A 350 14.06 32.54 -15.07
C ARG A 350 13.07 32.33 -13.91
N GLY A 351 12.29 31.24 -13.95
CA GLY A 351 11.41 30.85 -12.84
C GLY A 351 10.04 31.55 -12.83
N GLN A 352 9.66 32.29 -13.87
CA GLN A 352 8.33 32.92 -13.95
C GLN A 352 7.20 31.93 -14.20
N SER A 353 7.49 30.70 -14.66
CA SER A 353 6.50 29.65 -14.83
C SER A 353 6.65 28.57 -13.74
N LYS A 354 5.52 28.18 -13.10
CA LYS A 354 5.51 27.06 -12.16
C LYS A 354 5.74 25.75 -12.93
N PRO A 355 6.61 24.85 -12.45
CA PRO A 355 6.80 23.54 -13.10
C PRO A 355 5.47 22.81 -13.18
N ALA A 356 5.17 22.22 -14.33
CA ALA A 356 3.99 21.41 -14.53
C ALA A 356 4.09 20.15 -13.63
N VAL A 357 3.00 19.80 -12.95
CA VAL A 357 2.89 18.49 -12.30
C VAL A 357 2.34 17.52 -13.33
N PRO A 358 2.96 16.36 -13.55
CA PRO A 358 2.41 15.35 -14.46
C PRO A 358 1.00 14.94 -14.05
N ASP A 359 0.17 14.64 -15.03
CA ASP A 359 -1.17 14.12 -14.79
C ASP A 359 -1.11 12.59 -14.56
N PHE A 360 -1.21 12.20 -13.31
CA PHE A 360 -1.19 10.80 -12.91
C PHE A 360 -2.47 10.03 -13.27
N SER A 361 -3.58 10.72 -13.56
CA SER A 361 -4.81 10.06 -14.03
C SER A 361 -4.63 9.41 -15.41
N THR A 362 -3.61 9.82 -16.16
CA THR A 362 -3.25 9.19 -17.45
C THR A 362 -2.50 7.86 -17.29
N ALA A 363 -2.03 7.56 -16.10
CA ALA A 363 -1.29 6.33 -15.80
C ALA A 363 -2.05 5.35 -14.92
N PHE A 364 -3.07 5.83 -14.22
CA PHE A 364 -3.81 5.04 -13.24
C PHE A 364 -5.31 5.37 -13.32
N GLU A 365 -6.13 4.35 -13.53
CA GLU A 365 -7.59 4.44 -13.46
C GLU A 365 -8.06 4.52 -12.00
N HIS A 366 -7.30 3.91 -11.08
CA HIS A 366 -7.66 3.82 -9.66
C HIS A 366 -6.47 4.16 -8.77
N MET A 367 -6.74 4.83 -7.64
CA MET A 367 -5.74 5.14 -6.63
C MET A 367 -6.26 4.78 -5.24
N CYS A 368 -5.53 3.93 -4.50
CA CYS A 368 -5.70 3.71 -3.08
C CYS A 368 -4.69 4.58 -2.34
N ILE A 369 -5.18 5.62 -1.67
CA ILE A 369 -4.36 6.62 -0.99
C ILE A 369 -4.50 6.41 0.52
N HIS A 370 -3.44 5.99 1.20
CA HIS A 370 -3.48 5.78 2.63
C HIS A 370 -4.06 6.98 3.38
N THR A 371 -5.07 6.72 4.18
CA THR A 371 -5.85 7.73 4.89
C THR A 371 -5.34 7.93 6.30
N GLY A 372 -4.16 8.55 6.45
CA GLY A 372 -3.66 8.93 7.78
C GLY A 372 -4.55 9.94 8.53
N GLY A 373 -5.52 10.53 7.81
CA GLY A 373 -6.51 11.50 8.25
C GLY A 373 -6.94 12.39 7.08
N LYS A 374 -8.06 13.11 7.23
CA LYS A 374 -8.61 14.00 6.19
C LYS A 374 -7.58 14.96 5.61
N ALA A 375 -6.78 15.60 6.47
CA ALA A 375 -5.74 16.55 6.05
C ALA A 375 -4.63 15.91 5.17
N VAL A 376 -4.30 14.64 5.41
CA VAL A 376 -3.31 13.90 4.59
C VAL A 376 -3.89 13.62 3.21
N ILE A 377 -5.14 13.17 3.10
CA ILE A 377 -5.82 12.93 1.82
C ILE A 377 -5.85 14.23 0.99
N GLU A 378 -6.26 15.33 1.61
CA GLU A 378 -6.30 16.65 0.98
C GLU A 378 -4.90 17.11 0.52
N GLN A 379 -3.86 16.84 1.31
CA GLN A 379 -2.49 17.18 0.94
C GLN A 379 -2.00 16.38 -0.26
N VAL A 380 -2.28 15.08 -0.31
CA VAL A 380 -1.96 14.24 -1.46
C VAL A 380 -2.69 14.74 -2.70
N GLY A 381 -4.00 15.01 -2.59
CA GLY A 381 -4.81 15.58 -3.67
C GLY A 381 -4.21 16.88 -4.21
N ARG A 382 -3.79 17.80 -3.33
CA ARG A 382 -3.15 19.08 -3.70
C ARG A 382 -1.78 18.88 -4.37
N VAL A 383 -0.94 17.99 -3.83
CA VAL A 383 0.42 17.76 -4.36
C VAL A 383 0.36 17.14 -5.76
N LEU A 384 -0.55 16.19 -5.98
CA LEU A 384 -0.73 15.48 -7.23
C LEU A 384 -1.74 16.14 -8.17
N ARG A 385 -2.42 17.20 -7.74
CA ARG A 385 -3.51 17.88 -8.46
C ARG A 385 -4.62 16.93 -8.88
N LEU A 386 -5.02 16.04 -7.96
CA LEU A 386 -6.06 15.06 -8.21
C LEU A 386 -7.44 15.72 -8.17
N HIS A 387 -8.32 15.24 -9.03
CA HIS A 387 -9.74 15.57 -8.96
C HIS A 387 -10.38 14.89 -7.72
N ASP A 388 -11.42 15.50 -7.17
CA ASP A 388 -12.12 15.00 -5.98
C ASP A 388 -12.64 13.57 -6.09
N SER A 389 -13.01 13.14 -7.28
CA SER A 389 -13.44 11.76 -7.54
C SER A 389 -12.32 10.72 -7.35
N VAL A 390 -11.05 11.12 -7.52
CA VAL A 390 -9.89 10.23 -7.32
C VAL A 390 -9.60 10.04 -5.84
N THR A 391 -9.82 11.06 -5.01
CA THR A 391 -9.63 11.00 -3.56
C THR A 391 -10.89 10.54 -2.81
N GLU A 392 -12.03 10.40 -3.51
CA GLU A 392 -13.30 9.94 -2.92
C GLU A 392 -13.17 8.60 -2.21
N PRO A 393 -12.58 7.53 -2.81
CA PRO A 393 -12.46 6.23 -2.14
C PRO A 393 -11.73 6.31 -0.79
N ALA A 394 -10.65 7.09 -0.73
CA ALA A 394 -9.90 7.33 0.50
C ALA A 394 -10.75 8.04 1.56
N ARG A 395 -11.51 9.11 1.18
CA ARG A 395 -12.42 9.81 2.10
C ARG A 395 -13.53 8.90 2.61
N MET A 396 -14.14 8.12 1.71
CA MET A 396 -15.23 7.21 2.10
C MET A 396 -14.73 6.10 3.01
N THR A 397 -13.53 5.60 2.76
CA THR A 397 -12.90 4.56 3.59
C THR A 397 -12.55 5.12 4.98
N LEU A 398 -11.99 6.33 5.06
CA LEU A 398 -11.78 7.01 6.33
C LEU A 398 -13.10 7.22 7.10
N HIS A 399 -14.15 7.66 6.42
CA HIS A 399 -15.46 7.86 7.03
C HIS A 399 -16.05 6.55 7.59
N ARG A 400 -15.93 5.45 6.83
CA ARG A 400 -16.58 4.17 7.21
C ARG A 400 -15.77 3.35 8.20
N PHE A 401 -14.46 3.33 8.08
CA PHE A 401 -13.59 2.45 8.89
C PHE A 401 -12.61 3.20 9.79
N GLY A 402 -12.47 4.52 9.62
CA GLY A 402 -11.46 5.31 10.31
C GLY A 402 -10.04 4.99 9.82
N ASN A 403 -9.03 5.41 10.55
CA ASN A 403 -7.64 5.07 10.23
C ASN A 403 -7.28 3.69 10.81
N THR A 404 -7.36 2.65 10.00
CA THR A 404 -6.93 1.28 10.36
C THR A 404 -5.44 1.05 10.10
N SER A 405 -4.64 2.12 10.15
CA SER A 405 -3.20 2.09 9.90
C SER A 405 -2.88 1.51 8.50
N SER A 406 -1.95 0.61 8.44
CA SER A 406 -1.39 0.07 7.18
C SER A 406 -2.35 -0.82 6.38
N SER A 407 -3.39 -1.37 7.00
CA SER A 407 -4.38 -2.22 6.32
C SER A 407 -5.37 -1.42 5.45
N LEU A 408 -5.45 -0.11 5.63
CA LEU A 408 -6.50 0.71 5.07
C LEU A 408 -6.57 0.71 3.53
N VAL A 409 -5.42 0.62 2.85
CA VAL A 409 -5.36 0.53 1.38
C VAL A 409 -6.11 -0.68 0.81
N PHE A 410 -6.28 -1.75 1.59
CA PHE A 410 -7.11 -2.90 1.21
C PHE A 410 -8.61 -2.64 1.39
N TYR A 411 -9.00 -1.82 2.38
CA TYR A 411 -10.39 -1.38 2.51
C TYR A 411 -10.79 -0.43 1.37
N GLU A 412 -9.84 0.36 0.85
CA GLU A 412 -10.04 1.16 -0.36
C GLU A 412 -10.15 0.28 -1.61
N LEU A 413 -9.29 -0.74 -1.74
CA LEU A 413 -9.42 -1.73 -2.81
C LEU A 413 -10.79 -2.40 -2.77
N ALA A 414 -11.25 -2.80 -1.58
CA ALA A 414 -12.57 -3.37 -1.36
C ALA A 414 -13.71 -2.40 -1.73
N TYR A 415 -13.52 -1.08 -1.54
CA TYR A 415 -14.46 -0.07 -2.00
C TYR A 415 -14.60 -0.05 -3.52
N PHE A 416 -13.48 -0.07 -4.25
CA PHE A 416 -13.51 -0.13 -5.72
C PHE A 416 -14.20 -1.39 -6.22
N GLU A 417 -13.95 -2.55 -5.58
CA GLU A 417 -14.64 -3.80 -5.91
C GLU A 417 -16.14 -3.71 -5.63
N ALA A 418 -16.54 -3.26 -4.43
CA ALA A 418 -17.94 -3.14 -4.04
C ALA A 418 -18.72 -2.15 -4.92
N LYS A 419 -18.04 -1.12 -5.47
CA LYS A 419 -18.60 -0.17 -6.45
C LYS A 419 -18.53 -0.68 -7.89
N MET A 420 -18.01 -1.89 -8.12
CA MET A 420 -17.85 -2.48 -9.46
C MET A 420 -17.10 -1.57 -10.44
N ARG A 421 -16.11 -0.81 -9.93
CA ARG A 421 -15.39 0.21 -10.72
C ARG A 421 -14.22 -0.36 -11.52
N MET A 422 -13.56 -1.43 -10.98
CA MET A 422 -12.34 -1.97 -11.60
C MET A 422 -12.69 -2.80 -12.83
N LYS A 423 -11.92 -2.60 -13.90
CA LYS A 423 -12.01 -3.34 -15.15
C LYS A 423 -10.70 -4.05 -15.47
N LYS A 424 -10.78 -5.10 -16.27
CA LYS A 424 -9.60 -5.80 -16.76
C LYS A 424 -8.65 -4.84 -17.49
N ASN A 425 -7.39 -4.90 -17.15
CA ASN A 425 -6.28 -4.06 -17.60
C ASN A 425 -6.19 -2.68 -16.95
N ASP A 426 -7.14 -2.27 -16.13
CA ASP A 426 -6.99 -1.04 -15.34
C ASP A 426 -5.72 -1.11 -14.49
N ARG A 427 -5.08 0.02 -14.30
CA ARG A 427 -3.93 0.17 -13.42
C ARG A 427 -4.37 0.82 -12.11
N MET A 428 -3.99 0.19 -11.01
CA MET A 428 -4.26 0.68 -9.67
C MET A 428 -2.95 1.07 -8.99
N TRP A 429 -2.91 2.27 -8.44
CA TRP A 429 -1.80 2.74 -7.64
C TRP A 429 -2.17 2.74 -6.15
N MET A 430 -1.48 1.92 -5.37
CA MET A 430 -1.54 1.95 -3.90
C MET A 430 -0.38 2.78 -3.39
N ILE A 431 -0.65 3.83 -2.63
CA ILE A 431 0.37 4.67 -2.01
C ILE A 431 0.12 4.79 -0.50
N ALA A 432 1.17 4.58 0.29
CA ALA A 432 1.11 4.69 1.74
C ALA A 432 2.28 5.47 2.31
N PHE A 433 2.00 6.12 3.43
CA PHE A 433 2.95 6.92 4.21
C PHE A 433 3.08 6.30 5.60
N GLY A 434 4.28 6.33 6.17
CA GLY A 434 4.50 5.78 7.50
C GLY A 434 5.60 6.50 8.26
N THR A 435 5.66 6.19 9.55
CA THR A 435 6.66 6.72 10.46
C THR A 435 8.08 6.47 9.94
N GLY A 436 9.00 7.37 10.30
CA GLY A 436 10.37 7.20 10.00
C GLY A 436 11.08 8.16 9.02
N PHE A 437 10.53 8.97 8.12
CA PHE A 437 9.32 8.92 7.35
C PHE A 437 9.50 8.03 6.12
N LYS A 438 8.52 7.23 5.79
CA LYS A 438 8.60 6.31 4.64
C LYS A 438 7.45 6.55 3.66
N VAL A 439 7.73 6.39 2.38
CA VAL A 439 6.69 6.40 1.33
C VAL A 439 6.83 5.12 0.51
N GLY A 440 5.75 4.40 0.33
CA GLY A 440 5.68 3.18 -0.47
C GLY A 440 4.63 3.28 -1.54
N SER A 441 4.93 2.73 -2.72
CA SER A 441 4.01 2.62 -3.85
C SER A 441 4.03 1.22 -4.43
N LEU A 442 2.85 0.71 -4.74
CA LEU A 442 2.66 -0.50 -5.55
C LEU A 442 1.75 -0.16 -6.71
N VAL A 443 2.16 -0.53 -7.89
CA VAL A 443 1.35 -0.39 -9.11
C VAL A 443 0.90 -1.76 -9.55
N TRP A 444 -0.39 -1.96 -9.56
CA TRP A 444 -1.04 -3.20 -9.95
C TRP A 444 -1.75 -3.06 -11.29
N LYS A 445 -1.83 -4.15 -12.03
CA LYS A 445 -2.66 -4.29 -13.20
C LYS A 445 -3.80 -5.26 -12.89
N CYS A 446 -5.05 -4.84 -13.07
CA CYS A 446 -6.22 -5.68 -12.88
C CYS A 446 -6.27 -6.79 -13.95
N LEU A 447 -6.45 -8.03 -13.52
CA LEU A 447 -6.51 -9.19 -14.41
C LEU A 447 -7.93 -9.57 -14.80
N GLY A 448 -8.92 -9.05 -14.09
CA GLY A 448 -10.34 -9.21 -14.35
C GLY A 448 -11.14 -7.98 -13.92
N ASP A 449 -12.42 -7.98 -14.25
CA ASP A 449 -13.38 -7.00 -13.76
C ASP A 449 -13.72 -7.26 -12.29
N SER A 450 -14.14 -6.21 -11.56
CA SER A 450 -14.67 -6.34 -10.19
C SER A 450 -15.76 -7.41 -10.12
N LYS A 451 -15.71 -8.20 -9.05
CA LYS A 451 -16.75 -9.18 -8.71
C LYS A 451 -17.25 -8.90 -7.31
N GLN A 452 -18.51 -9.25 -7.06
CA GLN A 452 -19.06 -9.15 -5.72
C GLN A 452 -18.47 -10.25 -4.85
N GLU A 453 -17.76 -9.87 -3.79
CA GLU A 453 -17.17 -10.79 -2.82
C GLU A 453 -18.07 -10.90 -1.58
N ILE A 454 -18.26 -12.12 -1.07
CA ILE A 454 -19.17 -12.39 0.06
C ILE A 454 -18.63 -11.72 1.35
N ASP A 455 -17.31 -11.72 1.54
CA ASP A 455 -16.64 -11.17 2.73
C ASP A 455 -16.16 -9.71 2.53
N ASN A 456 -16.62 -9.02 1.48
CA ASN A 456 -16.24 -7.63 1.28
C ASN A 456 -16.71 -6.77 2.47
N PRO A 457 -15.82 -6.00 3.15
CA PRO A 457 -16.17 -5.23 4.35
C PRO A 457 -17.24 -4.17 4.09
N TRP A 458 -17.45 -3.77 2.83
CA TRP A 458 -18.47 -2.81 2.40
C TRP A 458 -19.86 -3.43 2.19
N ASN A 459 -19.98 -4.75 2.24
CA ASN A 459 -21.28 -5.39 2.12
C ASN A 459 -22.27 -4.81 3.14
N ASN A 460 -23.51 -4.64 2.72
CA ASN A 460 -24.61 -4.05 3.46
C ASN A 460 -24.50 -2.54 3.76
N CYS A 461 -23.45 -1.84 3.26
CA CYS A 461 -23.34 -0.40 3.45
C CYS A 461 -22.90 0.40 2.22
N ILE A 462 -22.36 -0.26 1.17
CA ILE A 462 -21.83 0.42 -0.01
C ILE A 462 -22.86 1.31 -0.74
N HIS A 463 -24.16 0.97 -0.66
CA HIS A 463 -25.26 1.74 -1.24
C HIS A 463 -25.42 3.13 -0.60
N LYS A 464 -24.96 3.31 0.66
CA LYS A 464 -24.99 4.59 1.36
C LYS A 464 -23.88 5.56 0.89
N TYR A 465 -22.89 5.06 0.16
CA TYR A 465 -21.69 5.83 -0.25
C TYR A 465 -21.73 6.18 -1.74
N PRO A 466 -21.16 7.34 -2.17
CA PRO A 466 -20.44 8.29 -1.33
C PRO A 466 -21.35 9.15 -0.46
N VAL A 467 -20.86 9.54 0.73
CA VAL A 467 -21.47 10.55 1.60
C VAL A 467 -20.71 11.87 1.48
N LYS A 468 -21.36 12.97 1.86
CA LYS A 468 -20.71 14.27 1.94
C LYS A 468 -19.92 14.35 3.26
N VAL A 469 -18.59 14.51 3.19
CA VAL A 469 -17.64 14.56 4.32
C VAL A 469 -16.95 15.90 4.38
#